data_0b647a6150532347d3fbd50ed817a434
#
_entry.id   0b647a6150532347d3fbd50ed817a434
#
_cell.length_a   1.000
_cell.length_b   1.000
_cell.length_c   1.000
_cell.angle_alpha   90.00
_cell.angle_beta   90.00
_cell.angle_gamma   90.00
#
_symmetry.space_group_name_H-M   'P 1'
#
loop_
_entity.id
_entity.type
_entity.pdbx_description
1 polymer ?
#
loop_
_entity_poly.entity_id
_entity_poly.type
_entity_poly.pdbx_seq_one_letter_code
_entity_poly.pdbx_strand_id
1 'polypeptide(L)'
;MIYGYIRVSSDKQTVENQRFEIGNFCEREQLNIDGWIEETISGTKAYSKRELGRLLKKVEKDDLIICAELSRLGRNLFMIMEILNICMTKECRVWTIKDNYRLGEDIQSKVLAFAFGLSAEIERNLISQRTKEALARLKAEGKHIGREKGIRNVQLNKVCLKKHTTILNFLNDGISIPEIAKKIKVARGTLYRYLAYTDIRQPIKSSNGRWERGIY
;
A
#
# COMPACT_ATOMS: atom_id res chain seq x y z
N MET A 1 2.29 -17.73 -21.45
CA MET A 1 1.56 -16.60 -22.09
C MET A 1 2.49 -15.42 -22.34
N ILE A 2 2.20 -14.57 -23.35
CA ILE A 2 2.98 -13.38 -23.69
C ILE A 2 2.14 -12.14 -23.43
N TYR A 3 2.64 -11.25 -22.57
CA TYR A 3 1.95 -10.03 -22.16
C TYR A 3 2.69 -8.79 -22.66
N GLY A 4 2.00 -7.93 -23.41
CA GLY A 4 2.46 -6.58 -23.74
C GLY A 4 2.12 -5.62 -22.60
N TYR A 5 3.14 -5.03 -21.96
CA TYR A 5 2.94 -4.09 -20.87
C TYR A 5 3.26 -2.65 -21.29
N ILE A 6 2.28 -1.76 -21.11
CA ILE A 6 2.33 -0.35 -21.47
C ILE A 6 2.03 0.51 -20.23
N ARG A 7 2.89 1.50 -19.99
CA ARG A 7 2.65 2.51 -18.94
C ARG A 7 2.90 3.92 -19.45
N VAL A 8 1.94 4.80 -19.24
CA VAL A 8 2.04 6.23 -19.51
C VAL A 8 1.71 7.05 -18.28
N SER A 9 2.18 8.29 -18.20
CA SER A 9 1.84 9.22 -17.10
C SER A 9 0.53 9.98 -17.35
N SER A 10 0.23 10.35 -18.60
CA SER A 10 -0.95 11.17 -18.93
C SER A 10 -1.36 11.22 -20.41
N ASP A 11 -0.59 10.61 -21.34
CA ASP A 11 -0.79 10.85 -22.78
C ASP A 11 -1.24 9.59 -23.53
N LYS A 12 -2.39 9.66 -24.20
CA LYS A 12 -2.94 8.58 -25.04
C LYS A 12 -2.07 8.27 -26.25
N GLN A 13 -1.49 9.30 -26.89
CA GLN A 13 -0.64 9.12 -28.07
C GLN A 13 0.61 8.29 -27.76
N THR A 14 1.12 8.41 -26.53
CA THR A 14 2.25 7.60 -26.06
C THR A 14 1.87 6.11 -25.83
N VAL A 15 0.60 5.81 -25.55
CA VAL A 15 0.11 4.41 -25.46
C VAL A 15 0.17 3.74 -26.82
N GLU A 16 -0.38 4.38 -27.85
CA GLU A 16 -0.39 3.86 -29.21
C GLU A 16 1.02 3.64 -29.75
N ASN A 17 1.95 4.57 -29.49
CA ASN A 17 3.34 4.43 -29.87
C ASN A 17 4.01 3.20 -29.22
N GLN A 18 3.82 2.99 -27.91
CA GLN A 18 4.37 1.83 -27.23
C GLN A 18 3.73 0.52 -27.74
N ARG A 19 2.41 0.53 -27.99
CA ARG A 19 1.71 -0.62 -28.57
C ARG A 19 2.26 -0.97 -29.94
N PHE A 20 2.49 0.02 -30.78
CA PHE A 20 3.09 -0.15 -32.10
C PHE A 20 4.53 -0.69 -32.01
N GLU A 21 5.37 -0.12 -31.13
CA GLU A 21 6.74 -0.60 -30.90
C GLU A 21 6.77 -2.07 -30.47
N ILE A 22 5.91 -2.44 -29.52
CA ILE A 22 5.82 -3.82 -29.00
C ILE A 22 5.27 -4.76 -30.08
N GLY A 23 4.25 -4.34 -30.84
CA GLY A 23 3.70 -5.12 -31.95
C GLY A 23 4.72 -5.45 -33.02
N ASN A 24 5.43 -4.44 -33.53
CA ASN A 24 6.48 -4.60 -34.52
C ASN A 24 7.64 -5.49 -34.02
N PHE A 25 7.98 -5.39 -32.74
CA PHE A 25 8.98 -6.25 -32.14
C PHE A 25 8.50 -7.71 -32.13
N CYS A 26 7.26 -7.95 -31.69
CA CYS A 26 6.70 -9.29 -31.64
C CYS A 26 6.57 -9.92 -33.04
N GLU A 27 6.19 -9.15 -34.06
CA GLU A 27 6.15 -9.62 -35.44
C GLU A 27 7.54 -10.08 -35.93
N ARG A 28 8.59 -9.33 -35.64
CA ARG A 28 9.97 -9.70 -36.00
C ARG A 28 10.48 -10.94 -35.28
N GLU A 29 10.11 -11.10 -34.00
CA GLU A 29 10.49 -12.26 -33.17
C GLU A 29 9.52 -13.44 -33.35
N GLN A 30 8.51 -13.33 -34.24
CA GLN A 30 7.46 -14.35 -34.49
C GLN A 30 6.70 -14.74 -33.23
N LEU A 31 6.40 -13.74 -32.38
CA LEU A 31 5.67 -13.90 -31.13
C LEU A 31 4.24 -13.36 -31.26
N ASN A 32 3.28 -14.06 -30.64
CA ASN A 32 1.89 -13.60 -30.53
C ASN A 32 1.63 -13.11 -29.12
N ILE A 33 1.07 -11.91 -28.99
CA ILE A 33 0.69 -11.34 -27.70
C ILE A 33 -0.65 -11.90 -27.27
N ASP A 34 -0.69 -12.60 -26.13
CA ASP A 34 -1.90 -13.17 -25.56
C ASP A 34 -2.72 -12.15 -24.75
N GLY A 35 -2.07 -11.11 -24.23
CA GLY A 35 -2.76 -10.09 -23.44
C GLY A 35 -2.02 -8.77 -23.35
N TRP A 36 -2.79 -7.68 -23.27
CA TRP A 36 -2.29 -6.33 -23.09
C TRP A 36 -2.62 -5.81 -21.71
N ILE A 37 -1.64 -5.23 -21.03
CA ILE A 37 -1.79 -4.54 -19.76
C ILE A 37 -1.40 -3.09 -19.97
N GLU A 38 -2.37 -2.20 -19.86
CA GLU A 38 -2.18 -0.77 -20.07
C GLU A 38 -2.57 -0.01 -18.82
N GLU A 39 -1.73 0.89 -18.39
CA GLU A 39 -2.03 1.74 -17.25
C GLU A 39 -1.55 3.18 -17.45
N THR A 40 -2.43 4.13 -17.08
CA THR A 40 -2.12 5.56 -17.05
C THR A 40 -1.83 5.95 -15.61
N ILE A 41 -0.55 5.85 -15.21
CA ILE A 41 -0.15 6.05 -13.82
C ILE A 41 1.31 6.48 -13.71
N SER A 42 1.61 7.28 -12.67
CA SER A 42 3.00 7.65 -12.39
C SER A 42 3.84 6.41 -12.03
N GLY A 43 5.03 6.31 -12.64
CA GLY A 43 6.00 5.26 -12.33
C GLY A 43 6.57 5.30 -10.90
N THR A 44 6.29 6.37 -10.13
CA THR A 44 6.66 6.48 -8.71
C THR A 44 5.70 5.74 -7.78
N LYS A 45 4.49 5.41 -8.27
CA LYS A 45 3.52 4.65 -7.49
C LYS A 45 3.98 3.19 -7.34
N ALA A 46 3.87 2.63 -6.14
CA ALA A 46 4.27 1.25 -5.87
C ALA A 46 3.58 0.28 -6.84
N TYR A 47 4.33 -0.65 -7.42
CA TYR A 47 3.82 -1.62 -8.40
C TYR A 47 2.66 -2.46 -7.86
N SER A 48 2.64 -2.75 -6.56
CA SER A 48 1.57 -3.53 -5.90
C SER A 48 0.19 -2.86 -5.97
N LYS A 49 0.14 -1.54 -6.20
CA LYS A 49 -1.09 -0.73 -6.36
C LYS A 49 -1.41 -0.41 -7.82
N ARG A 50 -0.76 -1.09 -8.76
CA ARG A 50 -0.86 -0.89 -10.21
C ARG A 50 -1.39 -2.16 -10.87
N GLU A 51 -1.82 -2.05 -12.15
CA GLU A 51 -2.18 -3.23 -12.96
C GLU A 51 -0.99 -4.18 -13.12
N LEU A 52 0.25 -3.63 -13.16
CA LEU A 52 1.46 -4.43 -13.12
C LEU A 52 1.50 -5.38 -11.90
N GLY A 53 1.08 -4.93 -10.73
CA GLY A 53 1.04 -5.77 -9.54
C GLY A 53 0.04 -6.93 -9.64
N ARG A 54 -1.07 -6.72 -10.38
CA ARG A 54 -2.03 -7.81 -10.69
C ARG A 54 -1.42 -8.79 -11.68
N LEU A 55 -0.76 -8.28 -12.73
CA LEU A 55 -0.03 -9.11 -13.69
C LEU A 55 1.03 -9.96 -12.99
N LEU A 56 1.88 -9.36 -12.13
CA LEU A 56 2.93 -10.08 -11.42
C LEU A 56 2.39 -11.17 -10.47
N LYS A 57 1.15 -11.06 -9.99
CA LYS A 57 0.50 -12.15 -9.22
C LYS A 57 0.04 -13.29 -10.12
N LYS A 58 -0.41 -12.97 -11.34
CA LYS A 58 -1.01 -13.90 -12.30
C LYS A 58 0.02 -14.68 -13.11
N VAL A 59 1.17 -14.06 -13.44
CA VAL A 59 2.19 -14.72 -14.28
C VAL A 59 2.72 -15.99 -13.64
N GLU A 60 2.99 -16.96 -14.48
CA GLU A 60 3.50 -18.29 -14.17
C GLU A 60 4.85 -18.51 -14.85
N LYS A 61 5.41 -19.70 -14.63
CA LYS A 61 6.65 -20.14 -15.26
C LYS A 61 6.51 -20.07 -16.79
N ASP A 62 7.60 -19.64 -17.46
CA ASP A 62 7.72 -19.47 -18.90
C ASP A 62 6.83 -18.39 -19.52
N ASP A 63 6.04 -17.66 -18.74
CA ASP A 63 5.37 -16.45 -19.20
C ASP A 63 6.40 -15.38 -19.61
N LEU A 64 6.03 -14.51 -20.55
CA LEU A 64 6.87 -13.43 -21.05
C LEU A 64 6.16 -12.09 -20.92
N ILE A 65 6.81 -11.12 -20.27
CA ILE A 65 6.36 -9.73 -20.23
C ILE A 65 7.24 -8.92 -21.16
N ILE A 66 6.65 -8.23 -22.14
CA ILE A 66 7.34 -7.36 -23.08
C ILE A 66 6.93 -5.91 -22.81
N CYS A 67 7.91 -5.02 -22.67
CA CYS A 67 7.69 -3.58 -22.54
C CYS A 67 8.69 -2.78 -23.36
N ALA A 68 8.40 -1.51 -23.61
CA ALA A 68 9.25 -0.66 -24.45
C ALA A 68 10.63 -0.43 -23.80
N GLU A 69 10.70 -0.21 -22.50
CA GLU A 69 11.92 0.07 -21.73
C GLU A 69 11.72 -0.24 -20.25
N LEU A 70 12.80 -0.49 -19.50
CA LEU A 70 12.76 -0.79 -18.06
C LEU A 70 12.08 0.31 -17.22
N SER A 71 12.17 1.57 -17.65
CA SER A 71 11.51 2.70 -16.99
C SER A 71 9.99 2.59 -16.94
N ARG A 72 9.38 1.72 -17.78
CA ARG A 72 7.94 1.43 -17.74
C ARG A 72 7.57 0.59 -16.53
N LEU A 73 8.44 -0.34 -16.15
CA LEU A 73 8.23 -1.17 -14.95
C LEU A 73 8.29 -0.32 -13.67
N GLY A 74 9.29 0.54 -13.54
CA GLY A 74 9.48 1.40 -12.38
C GLY A 74 10.30 2.65 -12.68
N ARG A 75 10.20 3.69 -11.85
CA ARG A 75 10.92 4.94 -12.04
C ARG A 75 12.27 4.98 -11.31
N ASN A 76 12.44 4.17 -10.31
CA ASN A 76 13.70 4.00 -9.61
C ASN A 76 14.24 2.58 -9.78
N LEU A 77 15.53 2.45 -9.69
CA LEU A 77 16.26 1.20 -9.89
C LEU A 77 15.74 0.11 -8.94
N PHE A 78 15.49 0.41 -7.67
CA PHE A 78 15.03 -0.56 -6.67
C PHE A 78 13.68 -1.18 -7.01
N MET A 79 12.72 -0.37 -7.47
CA MET A 79 11.41 -0.87 -7.89
C MET A 79 11.54 -1.80 -9.10
N ILE A 80 12.38 -1.42 -10.08
CA ILE A 80 12.66 -2.27 -11.25
C ILE A 80 13.23 -3.60 -10.81
N MET A 81 14.20 -3.57 -9.90
CA MET A 81 14.86 -4.77 -9.37
C MET A 81 13.92 -5.68 -8.59
N GLU A 82 13.06 -5.10 -7.77
CA GLU A 82 12.06 -5.85 -7.03
C GLU A 82 11.11 -6.58 -7.99
N ILE A 83 10.68 -5.91 -9.06
CA ILE A 83 9.84 -6.49 -10.11
C ILE A 83 10.57 -7.62 -10.84
N LEU A 84 11.82 -7.38 -11.26
CA LEU A 84 12.63 -8.39 -11.94
C LEU A 84 12.92 -9.60 -11.03
N ASN A 85 13.15 -9.38 -9.74
CA ASN A 85 13.33 -10.46 -8.78
C ASN A 85 12.06 -11.32 -8.61
N ILE A 86 10.87 -10.70 -8.60
CA ILE A 86 9.59 -11.43 -8.60
C ILE A 86 9.46 -12.28 -9.85
N CYS A 87 9.78 -11.71 -11.03
CA CYS A 87 9.73 -12.44 -12.29
C CYS A 87 10.70 -13.62 -12.28
N MET A 88 11.93 -13.43 -11.79
CA MET A 88 12.91 -14.52 -11.66
C MET A 88 12.44 -15.63 -10.71
N THR A 89 11.89 -15.27 -9.54
CA THR A 89 11.38 -16.25 -8.57
C THR A 89 10.24 -17.09 -9.16
N LYS A 90 9.46 -16.50 -10.06
CA LYS A 90 8.37 -17.18 -10.78
C LYS A 90 8.82 -17.83 -12.09
N GLU A 91 10.09 -17.75 -12.43
CA GLU A 91 10.63 -18.19 -13.73
C GLU A 91 9.91 -17.55 -14.93
N CYS A 92 9.43 -16.31 -14.76
CA CYS A 92 8.81 -15.49 -15.79
C CYS A 92 9.87 -14.62 -16.48
N ARG A 93 9.82 -14.53 -17.79
CA ARG A 93 10.78 -13.75 -18.60
C ARG A 93 10.32 -12.30 -18.75
N VAL A 94 11.27 -11.38 -18.85
CA VAL A 94 11.00 -9.96 -19.11
C VAL A 94 11.91 -9.46 -20.22
N TRP A 95 11.30 -8.94 -21.28
CA TRP A 95 12.04 -8.37 -22.41
C TRP A 95 11.72 -6.89 -22.57
N THR A 96 12.76 -6.09 -22.86
CA THR A 96 12.61 -4.68 -23.22
C THR A 96 13.17 -4.43 -24.60
N ILE A 97 12.51 -3.53 -25.33
CA ILE A 97 12.85 -3.28 -26.73
C ILE A 97 14.01 -2.30 -26.81
N LYS A 98 13.90 -1.13 -26.17
CA LYS A 98 14.89 -0.04 -26.29
C LYS A 98 16.20 -0.36 -25.56
N ASP A 99 16.10 -0.98 -24.40
CA ASP A 99 17.27 -1.34 -23.60
C ASP A 99 17.89 -2.67 -24.06
N ASN A 100 17.25 -3.38 -25.00
CA ASN A 100 17.63 -4.73 -25.46
C ASN A 100 17.91 -5.69 -24.29
N TYR A 101 17.07 -5.63 -23.25
CA TYR A 101 17.24 -6.42 -22.04
C TYR A 101 16.32 -7.65 -22.08
N ARG A 102 16.88 -8.85 -21.85
CA ARG A 102 16.16 -10.13 -21.90
C ARG A 102 16.43 -10.93 -20.62
N LEU A 103 15.58 -10.73 -19.60
CA LEU A 103 15.65 -11.48 -18.35
C LEU A 103 15.17 -12.92 -18.56
N GLY A 104 15.95 -13.87 -18.07
CA GLY A 104 15.61 -15.29 -18.01
C GLY A 104 16.28 -16.18 -19.05
N GLU A 105 16.96 -15.62 -20.05
CA GLU A 105 17.60 -16.40 -21.11
C GLU A 105 19.11 -16.58 -20.90
N ASP A 106 19.78 -15.63 -20.26
CA ASP A 106 21.21 -15.65 -20.08
C ASP A 106 21.67 -15.56 -18.60
N ILE A 107 22.89 -16.04 -18.35
CA ILE A 107 23.55 -15.97 -17.06
C ILE A 107 23.81 -14.50 -16.66
N GLN A 108 24.08 -13.62 -17.63
CA GLN A 108 24.38 -12.22 -17.38
C GLN A 108 23.16 -11.50 -16.77
N SER A 109 21.97 -11.75 -17.30
CA SER A 109 20.71 -11.21 -16.74
C SER A 109 20.48 -11.68 -15.31
N LYS A 110 20.78 -12.95 -15.00
CA LYS A 110 20.69 -13.49 -13.65
C LYS A 110 21.70 -12.87 -12.69
N VAL A 111 22.95 -12.72 -13.13
CA VAL A 111 24.01 -12.06 -12.34
C VAL A 111 23.67 -10.59 -12.10
N LEU A 112 23.17 -9.89 -13.11
CA LEU A 112 22.76 -8.49 -12.99
C LEU A 112 21.60 -8.33 -12.01
N ALA A 113 20.57 -9.18 -12.11
CA ALA A 113 19.46 -9.17 -11.18
C ALA A 113 19.88 -9.49 -9.73
N PHE A 114 20.83 -10.44 -9.55
CA PHE A 114 21.42 -10.73 -8.25
C PHE A 114 22.20 -9.55 -7.68
N ALA A 115 23.09 -8.94 -8.49
CA ALA A 115 23.87 -7.76 -8.09
C ALA A 115 22.96 -6.60 -7.68
N PHE A 116 21.87 -6.44 -8.39
CA PHE A 116 20.85 -5.46 -8.08
C PHE A 116 20.09 -5.80 -6.78
N GLY A 117 19.68 -7.02 -6.57
CA GLY A 117 19.06 -7.46 -5.32
C GLY A 117 19.94 -7.17 -4.11
N LEU A 118 21.23 -7.48 -4.22
CA LEU A 118 22.22 -7.19 -3.17
C LEU A 118 22.36 -5.69 -2.91
N SER A 119 22.41 -4.85 -3.95
CA SER A 119 22.48 -3.39 -3.81
C SER A 119 21.26 -2.83 -3.09
N ALA A 120 20.05 -3.34 -3.36
CA ALA A 120 18.83 -2.95 -2.67
C ALA A 120 18.84 -3.33 -1.19
N GLU A 121 19.39 -4.49 -0.86
CA GLU A 121 19.55 -4.93 0.53
C GLU A 121 20.55 -4.07 1.29
N ILE A 122 21.70 -3.77 0.67
CA ILE A 122 22.72 -2.87 1.23
C ILE A 122 22.10 -1.50 1.54
N GLU A 123 21.34 -0.91 0.62
CA GLU A 123 20.73 0.41 0.86
C GLU A 123 19.68 0.37 1.98
N ARG A 124 18.81 -0.66 2.05
CA ARG A 124 17.88 -0.84 3.17
C ARG A 124 18.64 -0.90 4.51
N ASN A 125 19.75 -1.62 4.55
CA ASN A 125 20.58 -1.73 5.74
C ASN A 125 21.21 -0.38 6.12
N LEU A 126 21.72 0.38 5.14
CA LEU A 126 22.28 1.72 5.37
C LEU A 126 21.22 2.71 5.87
N ILE A 127 20.00 2.72 5.30
CA ILE A 127 18.88 3.54 5.77
C ILE A 127 18.50 3.15 7.21
N SER A 128 18.39 1.85 7.50
CA SER A 128 18.12 1.36 8.86
C SER A 128 19.19 1.79 9.85
N GLN A 129 20.46 1.67 9.47
CA GLN A 129 21.58 2.09 10.32
C GLN A 129 21.55 3.61 10.58
N ARG A 130 21.42 4.43 9.54
CA ARG A 130 21.31 5.89 9.68
C ARG A 130 20.13 6.30 10.57
N THR A 131 19.00 5.61 10.45
CA THR A 131 17.82 5.85 11.30
C THR A 131 18.10 5.50 12.75
N LYS A 132 18.75 4.35 13.02
CA LYS A 132 19.17 3.94 14.37
C LYS A 132 20.13 4.95 15.00
N GLU A 133 21.13 5.39 14.24
CA GLU A 133 22.11 6.40 14.69
C GLU A 133 21.45 7.74 15.01
N ALA A 134 20.54 8.21 14.12
CA ALA A 134 19.79 9.45 14.36
C ALA A 134 18.90 9.36 15.62
N LEU A 135 18.20 8.23 15.81
CA LEU A 135 17.38 7.99 17.01
C LEU A 135 18.25 7.89 18.27
N ALA A 136 19.40 7.23 18.20
CA ALA A 136 20.36 7.15 19.33
C ALA A 136 20.87 8.54 19.72
N ARG A 137 21.21 9.40 18.74
CA ARG A 137 21.60 10.78 18.98
C ARG A 137 20.48 11.57 19.67
N LEU A 138 19.25 11.53 19.15
CA LEU A 138 18.12 12.23 19.75
C LEU A 138 17.86 11.76 21.19
N LYS A 139 18.02 10.45 21.46
CA LYS A 139 17.90 9.89 22.80
C LYS A 139 19.00 10.40 23.73
N ALA A 140 20.24 10.51 23.25
CA ALA A 140 21.37 11.05 24.01
C ALA A 140 21.19 12.55 24.30
N GLU A 141 20.54 13.31 23.39
CA GLU A 141 20.15 14.70 23.58
C GLU A 141 18.94 14.87 24.54
N GLY A 142 18.42 13.80 25.14
CA GLY A 142 17.25 13.81 26.02
C GLY A 142 15.92 14.09 25.34
N LYS A 143 15.87 14.09 24.00
CA LYS A 143 14.64 14.30 23.26
C LYS A 143 13.75 13.08 23.35
N HIS A 144 12.45 13.29 23.64
CA HIS A 144 11.49 12.22 23.64
C HIS A 144 11.28 11.67 22.23
N ILE A 145 11.48 10.36 22.07
CA ILE A 145 11.28 9.66 20.80
C ILE A 145 10.01 8.85 20.89
N GLY A 146 9.05 9.17 20.05
CA GLY A 146 7.76 8.50 20.02
C GLY A 146 6.62 9.37 20.50
N ARG A 147 5.51 8.73 20.78
CA ARG A 147 4.31 9.43 21.23
C ARG A 147 4.45 9.85 22.71
N GLU A 148 4.16 11.09 23.01
CA GLU A 148 4.14 11.57 24.40
C GLU A 148 3.12 10.78 25.23
N LYS A 149 3.51 10.44 26.48
CA LYS A 149 2.61 9.77 27.42
C LYS A 149 1.41 10.68 27.71
N GLY A 150 0.21 10.14 27.64
CA GLY A 150 -1.02 10.88 27.94
C GLY A 150 -1.72 11.51 26.74
N ILE A 151 -1.07 11.71 25.60
CA ILE A 151 -1.76 12.18 24.40
C ILE A 151 -2.66 11.06 23.86
N ARG A 152 -3.96 11.21 24.09
CA ARG A 152 -4.98 10.31 23.54
C ARG A 152 -5.24 10.67 22.08
N ASN A 153 -5.47 9.68 21.22
CA ASN A 153 -5.77 9.93 19.82
C ASN A 153 -7.21 10.46 19.68
N VAL A 154 -7.35 11.79 19.70
CA VAL A 154 -8.63 12.49 19.56
C VAL A 154 -9.30 12.24 18.20
N GLN A 155 -8.54 11.80 17.18
CA GLN A 155 -9.08 11.55 15.83
C GLN A 155 -10.03 10.34 15.76
N LEU A 156 -10.06 9.48 16.78
CA LEU A 156 -10.93 8.29 16.79
C LEU A 156 -12.42 8.59 16.85
N ASN A 157 -12.82 9.84 17.10
CA ASN A 157 -14.20 10.15 17.49
C ASN A 157 -14.94 11.13 16.58
N LYS A 158 -14.51 11.31 15.32
CA LYS A 158 -15.19 12.23 14.38
C LYS A 158 -16.71 11.94 14.26
N VAL A 159 -17.10 10.66 14.25
CA VAL A 159 -18.53 10.26 14.17
C VAL A 159 -19.25 10.54 15.49
N CYS A 160 -18.63 10.20 16.62
CA CYS A 160 -19.19 10.47 17.94
C CYS A 160 -19.28 11.96 18.24
N LEU A 161 -18.26 12.75 17.83
CA LEU A 161 -18.29 14.22 17.94
C LEU A 161 -19.44 14.83 17.16
N LYS A 162 -19.63 14.42 15.89
CA LYS A 162 -20.74 14.90 15.05
C LYS A 162 -22.12 14.53 15.59
N LYS A 163 -22.21 13.41 16.31
CA LYS A 163 -23.47 12.88 16.90
C LYS A 163 -23.54 13.07 18.41
N HIS A 164 -22.78 13.99 18.98
CA HIS A 164 -22.69 14.21 20.41
C HIS A 164 -24.06 14.42 21.04
N THR A 165 -24.84 15.37 20.55
CA THR A 165 -26.21 15.66 21.02
C THR A 165 -27.15 14.45 20.89
N THR A 166 -27.06 13.72 19.79
CA THR A 166 -27.86 12.51 19.59
C THR A 166 -27.49 11.42 20.61
N ILE A 167 -26.19 11.27 20.92
CA ILE A 167 -25.74 10.32 21.96
C ILE A 167 -26.27 10.72 23.33
N LEU A 168 -26.21 12.00 23.67
CA LEU A 168 -26.76 12.51 24.95
C LEU A 168 -28.27 12.26 25.08
N ASN A 169 -29.04 12.54 24.02
CA ASN A 169 -30.48 12.29 24.00
C ASN A 169 -30.77 10.79 24.21
N PHE A 170 -30.11 9.91 23.53
CA PHE A 170 -30.26 8.46 23.71
C PHE A 170 -29.89 7.97 25.13
N LEU A 171 -28.87 8.59 25.75
CA LEU A 171 -28.51 8.28 27.13
C LEU A 171 -29.59 8.80 28.12
N ASN A 172 -30.15 9.97 27.87
CA ASN A 172 -31.24 10.53 28.67
C ASN A 172 -32.54 9.71 28.52
N ASP A 173 -32.80 9.16 27.34
CA ASP A 173 -33.90 8.24 27.04
C ASP A 173 -33.69 6.83 27.65
N GLY A 174 -32.58 6.60 28.34
CA GLY A 174 -32.28 5.33 29.01
C GLY A 174 -31.84 4.21 28.04
N ILE A 175 -31.51 4.54 26.81
CA ILE A 175 -31.05 3.54 25.81
C ILE A 175 -29.67 3.01 26.21
N SER A 176 -29.48 1.71 26.11
CA SER A 176 -28.21 1.06 26.49
C SER A 176 -27.06 1.45 25.55
N ILE A 177 -25.84 1.56 26.07
CA ILE A 177 -24.66 1.92 25.28
C ILE A 177 -24.45 0.98 24.07
N PRO A 178 -24.65 -0.35 24.17
CA PRO A 178 -24.57 -1.24 23.00
C PRO A 178 -25.58 -0.90 21.90
N GLU A 179 -26.82 -0.51 22.28
CA GLU A 179 -27.86 -0.11 21.33
C GLU A 179 -27.56 1.24 20.69
N ILE A 180 -27.06 2.21 21.48
CA ILE A 180 -26.59 3.49 20.95
C ILE A 180 -25.48 3.29 19.94
N ALA A 181 -24.49 2.47 20.27
CA ALA A 181 -23.38 2.16 19.35
C ALA A 181 -23.88 1.58 18.02
N LYS A 182 -24.88 0.69 18.08
CA LYS A 182 -25.53 0.11 16.89
C LYS A 182 -26.27 1.16 16.07
N LYS A 183 -27.07 2.05 16.74
CA LYS A 183 -27.82 3.15 16.08
C LYS A 183 -26.91 4.16 15.40
N ILE A 184 -25.78 4.53 16.01
CA ILE A 184 -24.84 5.49 15.43
C ILE A 184 -23.79 4.84 14.50
N LYS A 185 -23.83 3.52 14.35
CA LYS A 185 -22.92 2.71 13.50
C LYS A 185 -21.44 2.84 13.88
N VAL A 186 -21.12 2.70 15.17
CA VAL A 186 -19.74 2.66 15.69
C VAL A 186 -19.52 1.40 16.52
N ALA A 187 -18.25 0.99 16.63
CA ALA A 187 -17.91 -0.11 17.53
C ALA A 187 -18.19 0.28 19.00
N ARG A 188 -18.72 -0.66 19.79
CA ARG A 188 -19.04 -0.47 21.20
C ARG A 188 -17.88 0.11 22.01
N GLY A 189 -16.67 -0.41 21.83
CA GLY A 189 -15.46 0.10 22.49
C GLY A 189 -15.07 1.53 22.07
N THR A 190 -15.47 1.99 20.89
CA THR A 190 -15.27 3.38 20.45
C THR A 190 -16.19 4.32 21.21
N LEU A 191 -17.45 3.94 21.39
CA LEU A 191 -18.41 4.74 22.15
C LEU A 191 -18.04 4.80 23.64
N TYR A 192 -17.65 3.68 24.28
CA TYR A 192 -17.14 3.69 25.65
C TYR A 192 -15.95 4.62 25.84
N ARG A 193 -14.97 4.58 24.93
CA ARG A 193 -13.80 5.49 24.98
C ARG A 193 -14.20 6.95 24.79
N TYR A 194 -15.18 7.22 23.93
CA TYR A 194 -15.71 8.56 23.72
C TYR A 194 -16.38 9.11 24.98
N LEU A 195 -17.27 8.34 25.61
CA LEU A 195 -17.94 8.72 26.84
C LEU A 195 -16.96 8.95 27.99
N ALA A 196 -15.96 8.10 28.14
CA ALA A 196 -14.90 8.28 29.12
C ALA A 196 -14.02 9.52 28.85
N TYR A 197 -13.84 9.90 27.57
CA TYR A 197 -13.07 11.08 27.18
C TYR A 197 -13.85 12.39 27.45
N THR A 198 -15.16 12.38 27.23
CA THR A 198 -16.03 13.55 27.40
C THR A 198 -16.55 13.70 28.83
N ASP A 199 -16.08 12.85 29.75
CA ASP A 199 -16.53 12.80 31.16
C ASP A 199 -18.07 12.72 31.33
N ILE A 200 -18.71 12.14 30.31
CA ILE A 200 -20.14 11.87 30.33
C ILE A 200 -20.37 10.65 31.24
N ARG A 201 -20.93 10.88 32.41
CA ARG A 201 -21.24 9.83 33.39
C ARG A 201 -22.29 8.88 32.82
N GLN A 202 -22.01 7.59 32.90
CA GLN A 202 -22.96 6.55 32.48
C GLN A 202 -24.09 6.47 33.53
N PRO A 203 -25.36 6.41 33.12
CA PRO A 203 -26.43 6.09 34.03
C PRO A 203 -26.21 4.68 34.59
N ILE A 204 -26.22 4.53 35.87
CA ILE A 204 -26.15 3.25 36.58
C ILE A 204 -27.55 2.68 36.74
N LYS A 205 -27.76 1.42 36.44
CA LYS A 205 -29.03 0.74 36.67
C LYS A 205 -29.15 0.46 38.16
N SER A 206 -30.11 1.09 38.83
CA SER A 206 -30.38 0.81 40.25
C SER A 206 -30.88 -0.61 40.44
N SER A 207 -30.82 -1.13 41.66
CA SER A 207 -31.36 -2.43 42.07
C SER A 207 -32.83 -2.65 41.68
N ASN A 208 -33.57 -1.56 41.48
CA ASN A 208 -34.98 -1.54 41.09
C ASN A 208 -35.20 -1.45 39.57
N GLY A 209 -34.15 -1.66 38.77
CA GLY A 209 -34.24 -1.64 37.31
C GLY A 209 -34.35 -0.24 36.70
N ARG A 210 -34.38 0.85 37.46
CA ARG A 210 -34.36 2.24 37.00
C ARG A 210 -32.93 2.72 36.72
N TRP A 211 -32.75 3.53 35.68
CA TRP A 211 -31.47 4.17 35.36
C TRP A 211 -31.29 5.44 36.21
N GLU A 212 -30.31 5.46 37.08
CA GLU A 212 -29.95 6.62 37.90
C GLU A 212 -28.63 7.25 37.40
N ARG A 213 -28.51 8.59 37.57
CA ARG A 213 -27.26 9.28 37.28
C ARG A 213 -26.20 8.86 38.29
N GLY A 214 -25.19 8.14 37.86
CA GLY A 214 -24.07 7.74 38.70
C GLY A 214 -23.38 8.96 39.30
N ILE A 215 -23.42 9.07 40.62
CA ILE A 215 -22.64 10.02 41.41
C ILE A 215 -21.34 9.31 41.76
N TYR A 216 -20.26 9.65 41.06
CA TYR A 216 -18.85 9.54 41.52
C TYR A 216 -17.98 10.45 40.69
#